data_606d12a7cdabe30046f64f98440e145b
#
_entry.id   606d12a7cdabe30046f64f98440e145b
#
_cell.length_a   1.000
_cell.length_b   1.000
_cell.length_c   1.000
_cell.angle_alpha   90.00
_cell.angle_beta   90.00
_cell.angle_gamma   90.00
#
_symmetry.space_group_name_H-M   'P 1'
#
loop_
_entity.id
_entity.type
_entity.pdbx_description
1 polymer ?
#
loop_
_entity_poly.entity_id
_entity_poly.type
_entity_poly.pdbx_seq_one_letter_code
_entity_poly.pdbx_strand_id
1 'polypeptide(L)'
;REDDGSESHRPERYREVLSEIKSRCPEIIVEISTRATSIEDGIDRGSCIELTSELWGNDPNLKPDLVSLNTGTLNLRDRIFLNSPLDIELQARRIYNAGIVPELDIFEIGQMENAFALVRKGVLKKPLNFLFVLGSGGISADPANLVHFVRSLPPEIHWTGLGAGRYNFPIASLAIHLGGHVRTGFEDTTYIRKGIKAKSNAQLVEQMANLCEIYGRPLATPQQARELLGLSSQNLSNLNLAYA
;
A
#
# COMPACT_ATOMS: atom_id res chain seq x y z
N ARG A 1 7.93 5.93 12.87
CA ARG A 1 8.43 7.31 13.00
C ARG A 1 9.34 7.42 14.20
N GLU A 2 10.23 8.43 14.21
CA GLU A 2 11.02 8.83 15.36
C GLU A 2 10.16 9.54 16.41
N ASP A 3 10.73 9.79 17.60
CA ASP A 3 9.99 10.40 18.72
C ASP A 3 9.54 11.84 18.43
N ASP A 4 10.22 12.54 17.53
CA ASP A 4 9.86 13.89 17.05
C ASP A 4 8.81 13.88 15.92
N GLY A 5 8.36 12.67 15.49
CA GLY A 5 7.40 12.46 14.42
C GLY A 5 7.99 12.41 13.02
N SER A 6 9.31 12.59 12.86
CA SER A 6 9.99 12.42 11.57
C SER A 6 9.94 10.97 11.05
N GLU A 7 10.24 10.78 9.77
CA GLU A 7 10.29 9.45 9.19
C GLU A 7 11.49 8.67 9.74
N SER A 8 11.27 7.41 10.12
CA SER A 8 12.32 6.53 10.64
C SER A 8 12.77 5.56 9.56
N HIS A 9 14.08 5.34 9.50
CA HIS A 9 14.71 4.33 8.65
C HIS A 9 15.42 3.25 9.49
N ARG A 10 15.28 3.32 10.82
CA ARG A 10 15.95 2.40 11.74
C ARG A 10 15.20 1.08 11.83
N PRO A 11 15.84 -0.06 11.55
CA PRO A 11 15.24 -1.39 11.66
C PRO A 11 14.61 -1.65 13.05
N GLU A 12 15.20 -1.11 14.12
CA GLU A 12 14.72 -1.24 15.49
C GLU A 12 13.30 -0.71 15.65
N ARG A 13 12.98 0.45 15.04
CA ARG A 13 11.63 1.04 15.09
C ARG A 13 10.61 0.19 14.37
N TYR A 14 10.99 -0.42 13.25
CA TYR A 14 10.09 -1.37 12.55
C TYR A 14 9.84 -2.61 13.39
N ARG A 15 10.88 -3.20 13.99
CA ARG A 15 10.73 -4.38 14.87
C ARG A 15 9.83 -4.12 16.05
N GLU A 16 10.02 -2.97 16.72
CA GLU A 16 9.21 -2.54 17.85
C GLU A 16 7.71 -2.50 17.47
N VAL A 17 7.38 -1.83 16.36
CA VAL A 17 6.00 -1.70 15.88
C VAL A 17 5.45 -3.05 15.42
N LEU A 18 6.22 -3.84 14.64
CA LEU A 18 5.82 -5.17 14.19
C LEU A 18 5.54 -6.10 15.35
N SER A 19 6.43 -6.11 16.36
CA SER A 19 6.26 -6.92 17.59
C SER A 19 4.98 -6.53 18.33
N GLU A 20 4.73 -5.24 18.52
CA GLU A 20 3.54 -4.75 19.21
C GLU A 20 2.25 -5.11 18.46
N ILE A 21 2.23 -4.95 17.14
CA ILE A 21 1.07 -5.30 16.31
C ILE A 21 0.81 -6.82 16.37
N LYS A 22 1.83 -7.63 16.09
CA LYS A 22 1.68 -9.10 16.03
C LYS A 22 1.38 -9.73 17.39
N SER A 23 1.87 -9.15 18.50
CA SER A 23 1.52 -9.62 19.85
C SER A 23 0.05 -9.42 20.20
N ARG A 24 -0.55 -8.32 19.73
CA ARG A 24 -1.97 -8.00 20.00
C ARG A 24 -2.91 -8.59 18.96
N CYS A 25 -2.48 -8.66 17.71
CA CYS A 25 -3.29 -9.10 16.59
C CYS A 25 -2.47 -10.06 15.69
N PRO A 26 -2.22 -11.30 16.11
CA PRO A 26 -1.27 -12.22 15.44
C PRO A 26 -1.69 -12.57 14.00
N GLU A 27 -2.98 -12.55 13.70
CA GLU A 27 -3.50 -12.91 12.38
C GLU A 27 -3.60 -11.72 11.40
N ILE A 28 -3.37 -10.49 11.89
CA ILE A 28 -3.51 -9.31 11.03
C ILE A 28 -2.45 -9.31 9.94
N ILE A 29 -2.83 -8.87 8.76
CA ILE A 29 -1.92 -8.62 7.64
C ILE A 29 -1.23 -7.30 7.91
N VAL A 30 0.10 -7.30 7.87
CA VAL A 30 0.90 -6.10 8.10
C VAL A 30 1.59 -5.70 6.81
N GLU A 31 1.36 -4.47 6.42
CA GLU A 31 2.07 -3.79 5.35
C GLU A 31 3.00 -2.73 5.91
N ILE A 32 4.19 -2.61 5.32
CA ILE A 32 5.10 -1.52 5.60
C ILE A 32 5.40 -0.71 4.34
N SER A 33 5.63 0.60 4.51
CA SER A 33 6.15 1.43 3.44
C SER A 33 7.65 1.18 3.27
N THR A 34 8.08 1.02 2.02
CA THR A 34 9.50 0.95 1.67
C THR A 34 10.10 2.31 1.41
N ARG A 35 9.31 3.35 1.44
CA ARG A 35 9.77 4.71 1.21
C ARG A 35 10.73 5.13 2.31
N ALA A 36 12.01 5.23 1.96
CA ALA A 36 13.02 5.90 2.76
C ALA A 36 13.35 7.23 2.09
N THR A 37 13.29 8.32 2.80
CA THR A 37 13.61 9.63 2.25
C THR A 37 15.07 9.96 2.44
N SER A 38 15.87 9.91 1.38
CA SER A 38 17.09 10.71 1.29
C SER A 38 16.79 11.91 0.41
N ILE A 39 16.60 13.08 1.03
CA ILE A 39 16.31 14.30 0.28
C ILE A 39 17.61 15.00 0.00
N GLU A 40 18.03 14.98 -1.25
CA GLU A 40 19.10 15.83 -1.76
C GLU A 40 18.49 16.76 -2.82
N ASP A 41 18.69 18.06 -2.67
CA ASP A 41 18.25 19.09 -3.62
C ASP A 41 16.75 19.06 -3.99
N GLY A 42 15.88 18.70 -3.04
CA GLY A 42 14.43 18.59 -3.27
C GLY A 42 14.01 17.34 -4.05
N ILE A 43 14.93 16.44 -4.33
CA ILE A 43 14.67 15.15 -4.98
C ILE A 43 14.66 14.07 -3.91
N ASP A 44 13.51 13.45 -3.73
CA ASP A 44 13.34 12.24 -2.95
C ASP A 44 13.70 11.04 -3.85
N ARG A 45 14.92 10.56 -3.73
CA ARG A 45 15.34 9.32 -4.38
C ARG A 45 14.91 8.19 -3.48
N GLY A 46 13.70 7.69 -3.65
CA GLY A 46 13.15 6.61 -2.85
C GLY A 46 14.16 5.50 -2.60
N SER A 47 15.00 5.66 -1.58
CA SER A 47 15.83 4.58 -1.10
C SER A 47 14.90 3.63 -0.39
N CYS A 48 14.77 2.42 -0.90
CA CYS A 48 14.06 1.40 -0.16
C CYS A 48 14.80 1.08 1.11
N ILE A 49 14.05 0.99 2.19
CA ILE A 49 14.48 0.23 3.36
C ILE A 49 14.92 -1.13 2.84
N GLU A 50 16.14 -1.51 3.15
CA GLU A 50 16.61 -2.85 2.79
C GLU A 50 15.71 -3.87 3.50
N LEU A 51 15.00 -4.66 2.70
CA LEU A 51 14.14 -5.73 3.17
C LEU A 51 15.00 -6.92 3.59
N THR A 52 15.84 -6.71 4.61
CA THR A 52 16.67 -7.74 5.21
C THR A 52 15.98 -8.35 6.42
N SER A 53 16.40 -9.54 6.80
CA SER A 53 15.90 -10.19 8.00
C SER A 53 16.16 -9.38 9.28
N GLU A 54 17.08 -8.43 9.26
CA GLU A 54 17.33 -7.50 10.37
C GLU A 54 16.13 -6.59 10.65
N LEU A 55 15.35 -6.23 9.60
CA LEU A 55 14.16 -5.40 9.75
C LEU A 55 13.12 -6.01 10.71
N TRP A 56 13.01 -7.35 10.72
CA TRP A 56 12.11 -8.08 11.60
C TRP A 56 12.86 -8.96 12.62
N GLY A 57 14.12 -8.64 12.90
CA GLY A 57 14.93 -9.27 13.95
C GLY A 57 15.20 -10.74 13.74
N ASN A 58 15.22 -11.22 12.50
CA ASN A 58 15.33 -12.63 12.12
C ASN A 58 14.17 -13.51 12.64
N ASP A 59 13.09 -12.92 13.15
CA ASP A 59 11.88 -13.65 13.55
C ASP A 59 10.87 -13.67 12.39
N PRO A 60 10.62 -14.84 11.76
CA PRO A 60 9.68 -14.97 10.66
C PRO A 60 8.25 -14.50 11.00
N ASN A 61 7.86 -14.56 12.27
CA ASN A 61 6.53 -14.14 12.71
C ASN A 61 6.36 -12.60 12.66
N LEU A 62 7.46 -11.87 12.72
CA LEU A 62 7.48 -10.41 12.63
C LEU A 62 7.66 -9.91 11.19
N LYS A 63 7.91 -10.82 10.24
CA LYS A 63 8.05 -10.43 8.83
C LYS A 63 6.77 -9.77 8.34
N PRO A 64 6.84 -8.58 7.66
CA PRO A 64 5.66 -7.99 7.05
C PRO A 64 5.12 -8.89 5.93
N ASP A 65 3.81 -8.85 5.74
CA ASP A 65 3.12 -9.62 4.71
C ASP A 65 3.18 -8.91 3.35
N LEU A 66 3.07 -7.58 3.37
CA LEU A 66 3.04 -6.70 2.21
C LEU A 66 4.04 -5.55 2.36
N VAL A 67 4.41 -4.99 1.22
CA VAL A 67 5.24 -3.78 1.13
C VAL A 67 4.74 -2.91 -0.01
N SER A 68 4.68 -1.61 0.18
CA SER A 68 4.34 -0.68 -0.89
C SER A 68 5.43 -0.63 -1.97
N LEU A 69 5.02 -0.57 -3.23
CA LEU A 69 5.87 -0.37 -4.41
C LEU A 69 5.29 0.76 -5.26
N ASN A 70 5.93 1.93 -5.21
CA ASN A 70 5.55 3.03 -6.09
C ASN A 70 5.92 2.72 -7.54
N THR A 71 4.98 2.89 -8.45
CA THR A 71 5.12 2.47 -9.85
C THR A 71 5.49 3.59 -10.82
N GLY A 72 5.95 4.72 -10.29
CA GLY A 72 6.43 5.84 -11.13
C GLY A 72 6.93 7.04 -10.34
N THR A 73 7.63 7.91 -11.05
CA THR A 73 8.04 9.22 -10.56
C THR A 73 6.81 10.14 -10.44
N LEU A 74 6.75 10.91 -9.36
CA LEU A 74 5.67 11.88 -9.15
C LEU A 74 6.16 13.11 -8.37
N ASN A 75 5.40 14.21 -8.48
CA ASN A 75 5.56 15.35 -7.60
C ASN A 75 4.80 15.10 -6.31
N LEU A 76 5.51 15.02 -5.19
CA LEU A 76 4.91 14.83 -3.88
C LEU A 76 5.10 16.09 -3.04
N ARG A 77 4.04 16.89 -2.96
CA ARG A 77 4.06 18.25 -2.34
C ARG A 77 5.08 19.14 -3.05
N ASP A 78 6.15 19.53 -2.34
CA ASP A 78 7.24 20.40 -2.78
C ASP A 78 8.48 19.63 -3.28
N ARG A 79 8.35 18.32 -3.50
CA ARG A 79 9.47 17.42 -3.84
C ARG A 79 9.15 16.56 -5.05
N ILE A 80 10.20 16.13 -5.72
CA ILE A 80 10.12 15.08 -6.73
C ILE A 80 10.41 13.74 -6.04
N PHE A 81 9.43 12.82 -6.08
CA PHE A 81 9.68 11.44 -5.72
C PHE A 81 10.13 10.67 -6.98
N LEU A 82 11.43 10.41 -7.05
CA LEU A 82 12.03 9.81 -8.24
C LEU A 82 11.95 8.28 -8.18
N ASN A 83 11.33 7.70 -9.20
CA ASN A 83 11.15 6.25 -9.34
C ASN A 83 11.25 5.89 -10.83
N SER A 84 12.45 5.60 -11.31
CA SER A 84 12.63 5.20 -12.70
C SER A 84 12.10 3.77 -12.94
N PRO A 85 11.80 3.37 -14.18
CA PRO A 85 11.42 2.00 -14.50
C PRO A 85 12.42 0.93 -14.01
N LEU A 86 13.72 1.26 -14.01
CA LEU A 86 14.75 0.37 -13.50
C LEU A 86 14.68 0.25 -11.97
N ASP A 87 14.47 1.37 -11.26
CA ASP A 87 14.33 1.36 -9.80
C ASP A 87 13.13 0.52 -9.39
N ILE A 88 11.99 0.70 -10.07
CA ILE A 88 10.76 -0.07 -9.80
C ILE A 88 11.00 -1.56 -10.01
N GLU A 89 11.69 -1.95 -11.09
CA GLU A 89 12.02 -3.35 -11.35
C GLU A 89 12.94 -3.94 -10.28
N LEU A 90 14.00 -3.22 -9.89
CA LEU A 90 14.90 -3.64 -8.83
C LEU A 90 14.19 -3.80 -7.48
N GLN A 91 13.31 -2.86 -7.16
CA GLN A 91 12.51 -2.93 -5.93
C GLN A 91 11.55 -4.11 -5.94
N ALA A 92 10.82 -4.34 -7.03
CA ALA A 92 9.93 -5.49 -7.16
C ALA A 92 10.69 -6.81 -6.93
N ARG A 93 11.89 -6.96 -7.50
CA ARG A 93 12.73 -8.14 -7.30
C ARG A 93 13.17 -8.29 -5.84
N ARG A 94 13.58 -7.20 -5.17
CA ARG A 94 13.96 -7.21 -3.75
C ARG A 94 12.80 -7.64 -2.86
N ILE A 95 11.59 -7.14 -3.10
CA ILE A 95 10.39 -7.49 -2.35
C ILE A 95 10.13 -8.99 -2.46
N TYR A 96 10.13 -9.55 -3.67
CA TYR A 96 9.92 -10.98 -3.86
C TYR A 96 11.05 -11.84 -3.29
N ASN A 97 12.31 -11.40 -3.39
CA ASN A 97 13.45 -12.11 -2.79
C ASN A 97 13.34 -12.17 -1.25
N ALA A 98 12.74 -11.17 -0.63
CA ALA A 98 12.41 -11.21 0.80
C ALA A 98 11.20 -12.11 1.14
N GLY A 99 10.55 -12.71 0.13
CA GLY A 99 9.33 -13.50 0.29
C GLY A 99 8.14 -12.68 0.76
N ILE A 100 8.02 -11.44 0.28
CA ILE A 100 6.97 -10.47 0.58
C ILE A 100 6.21 -10.17 -0.70
N VAL A 101 4.97 -9.72 -0.60
CA VAL A 101 4.12 -9.37 -1.75
C VAL A 101 4.05 -7.85 -1.89
N PRO A 102 4.22 -7.26 -3.09
CA PRO A 102 4.08 -5.83 -3.27
C PRO A 102 2.60 -5.40 -3.34
N GLU A 103 2.26 -4.28 -2.70
CA GLU A 103 1.12 -3.45 -3.06
C GLU A 103 1.62 -2.35 -4.03
N LEU A 104 0.91 -2.18 -5.14
CA LEU A 104 1.34 -1.31 -6.23
C LEU A 104 0.66 0.05 -6.09
N ASP A 105 1.42 1.06 -5.65
CA ASP A 105 0.91 2.43 -5.48
C ASP A 105 0.82 3.12 -6.85
N ILE A 106 -0.39 3.54 -7.21
CA ILE A 106 -0.73 4.17 -8.49
C ILE A 106 -1.28 5.58 -8.22
N PHE A 107 -0.54 6.59 -8.62
CA PHE A 107 -0.90 8.00 -8.49
C PHE A 107 -1.35 8.62 -9.80
N GLU A 108 -0.99 8.00 -10.94
CA GLU A 108 -1.29 8.44 -12.30
C GLU A 108 -1.62 7.24 -13.17
N ILE A 109 -2.51 7.43 -14.17
CA ILE A 109 -2.96 6.34 -15.04
C ILE A 109 -1.80 5.66 -15.80
N GLY A 110 -0.78 6.41 -16.20
CA GLY A 110 0.40 5.86 -16.88
C GLY A 110 1.24 4.93 -16.01
N GLN A 111 1.14 5.02 -14.68
CA GLN A 111 1.88 4.15 -13.77
C GLN A 111 1.34 2.71 -13.78
N MET A 112 0.06 2.52 -14.13
CA MET A 112 -0.49 1.18 -14.37
C MET A 112 0.23 0.46 -15.51
N GLU A 113 0.62 1.19 -16.57
CA GLU A 113 1.36 0.61 -17.69
C GLU A 113 2.76 0.18 -17.27
N ASN A 114 3.42 0.92 -16.37
CA ASN A 114 4.69 0.48 -15.77
C ASN A 114 4.54 -0.85 -15.03
N ALA A 115 3.48 -1.00 -14.23
CA ALA A 115 3.17 -2.26 -13.54
C ALA A 115 2.91 -3.40 -14.54
N PHE A 116 2.08 -3.17 -15.56
CA PHE A 116 1.79 -4.18 -16.58
C PHE A 116 3.03 -4.54 -17.42
N ALA A 117 3.92 -3.59 -17.67
CA ALA A 117 5.20 -3.88 -18.33
C ALA A 117 6.05 -4.84 -17.49
N LEU A 118 6.09 -4.70 -16.17
CA LEU A 118 6.78 -5.63 -15.28
C LEU A 118 6.10 -7.01 -15.20
N VAL A 119 4.77 -7.07 -15.33
CA VAL A 119 4.07 -8.37 -15.49
C VAL A 119 4.49 -9.06 -16.79
N ARG A 120 4.54 -8.33 -17.91
CA ARG A 120 4.98 -8.89 -19.21
C ARG A 120 6.44 -9.37 -19.17
N LYS A 121 7.28 -8.75 -18.36
CA LYS A 121 8.67 -9.19 -18.12
C LYS A 121 8.77 -10.37 -17.14
N GLY A 122 7.69 -10.82 -16.53
CA GLY A 122 7.67 -11.87 -15.51
C GLY A 122 8.26 -11.42 -14.15
N VAL A 123 8.40 -10.12 -13.92
CA VAL A 123 8.90 -9.55 -12.66
C VAL A 123 7.78 -9.47 -11.63
N LEU A 124 6.64 -8.89 -12.00
CA LEU A 124 5.44 -8.89 -11.15
C LEU A 124 4.61 -10.14 -11.41
N LYS A 125 4.08 -10.72 -10.34
CA LYS A 125 3.29 -11.96 -10.35
C LYS A 125 1.86 -11.70 -9.90
N LYS A 126 0.92 -12.42 -10.47
CA LYS A 126 -0.50 -12.40 -10.03
C LYS A 126 -0.69 -13.21 -8.73
N PRO A 127 -1.66 -12.83 -7.87
CA PRO A 127 -2.55 -11.68 -8.03
C PRO A 127 -1.82 -10.35 -7.86
N LEU A 128 -2.28 -9.30 -8.54
CA LEU A 128 -1.78 -7.95 -8.39
C LEU A 128 -2.70 -7.17 -7.46
N ASN A 129 -2.11 -6.39 -6.55
CA ASN A 129 -2.84 -5.56 -5.61
C ASN A 129 -2.51 -4.10 -5.91
N PHE A 130 -3.47 -3.33 -6.41
CA PHE A 130 -3.30 -1.91 -6.71
C PHE A 130 -3.86 -1.03 -5.61
N LEU A 131 -3.11 -0.01 -5.20
CA LEU A 131 -3.60 1.11 -4.41
C LEU A 131 -3.72 2.35 -5.30
N PHE A 132 -4.93 2.80 -5.57
CA PHE A 132 -5.18 4.06 -6.29
C PHE A 132 -5.19 5.22 -5.31
N VAL A 133 -4.18 6.09 -5.41
CA VAL A 133 -4.00 7.26 -4.54
C VAL A 133 -4.46 8.52 -5.28
N LEU A 134 -5.56 9.11 -4.84
CA LEU A 134 -6.14 10.30 -5.46
C LEU A 134 -6.02 11.52 -4.54
N GLY A 135 -5.64 12.66 -5.14
CA GLY A 135 -5.56 13.94 -4.45
C GLY A 135 -4.30 14.15 -3.61
N SER A 136 -3.25 13.34 -3.83
CA SER A 136 -1.94 13.49 -3.19
C SER A 136 -0.82 13.22 -4.20
N GLY A 137 -0.20 14.25 -4.72
CA GLY A 137 1.00 14.15 -5.56
C GLY A 137 0.82 13.68 -7.00
N GLY A 138 -0.35 13.23 -7.38
CA GLY A 138 -0.69 12.74 -8.71
C GLY A 138 -2.05 13.25 -9.17
N ILE A 139 -2.85 12.34 -9.71
CA ILE A 139 -4.18 12.65 -10.23
C ILE A 139 -5.10 13.26 -9.15
N SER A 140 -5.98 14.15 -9.53
CA SER A 140 -6.94 14.78 -8.61
C SER A 140 -7.97 13.76 -8.10
N ALA A 141 -8.52 14.02 -6.89
CA ALA A 141 -9.57 13.19 -6.31
C ALA A 141 -10.98 13.47 -6.91
N ASP A 142 -11.03 13.70 -8.21
CA ASP A 142 -12.28 13.71 -8.94
C ASP A 142 -12.80 12.26 -9.03
N PRO A 143 -14.07 12.00 -8.70
CA PRO A 143 -14.69 10.68 -8.84
C PRO A 143 -14.50 10.05 -10.24
N ALA A 144 -14.52 10.85 -11.31
CA ALA A 144 -14.30 10.37 -12.65
C ALA A 144 -12.92 9.71 -12.84
N ASN A 145 -11.91 10.18 -12.13
CA ASN A 145 -10.57 9.60 -12.18
C ASN A 145 -10.52 8.21 -11.56
N LEU A 146 -11.20 7.98 -10.42
CA LEU A 146 -11.29 6.63 -9.86
C LEU A 146 -12.03 5.68 -10.82
N VAL A 147 -13.14 6.14 -11.40
CA VAL A 147 -13.87 5.36 -12.42
C VAL A 147 -12.98 5.03 -13.61
N HIS A 148 -12.15 5.99 -14.06
CA HIS A 148 -11.22 5.79 -15.17
C HIS A 148 -10.17 4.72 -14.82
N PHE A 149 -9.56 4.76 -13.64
CA PHE A 149 -8.65 3.72 -13.17
C PHE A 149 -9.31 2.33 -13.20
N VAL A 150 -10.48 2.22 -12.57
CA VAL A 150 -11.19 0.95 -12.45
C VAL A 150 -11.57 0.38 -13.83
N ARG A 151 -12.03 1.21 -14.76
CA ARG A 151 -12.37 0.78 -16.12
C ARG A 151 -11.16 0.36 -16.96
N SER A 152 -9.97 0.77 -16.57
CA SER A 152 -8.71 0.41 -17.23
C SER A 152 -8.09 -0.87 -16.66
N LEU A 153 -8.67 -1.44 -15.58
CA LEU A 153 -8.18 -2.68 -14.98
C LEU A 153 -8.76 -3.92 -15.67
N PRO A 154 -7.94 -4.97 -15.83
CA PRO A 154 -8.47 -6.32 -16.03
C PRO A 154 -9.36 -6.75 -14.85
N PRO A 155 -10.43 -7.54 -15.10
CA PRO A 155 -11.43 -7.89 -14.07
C PRO A 155 -10.89 -8.62 -12.84
N GLU A 156 -9.77 -9.34 -12.99
CA GLU A 156 -9.17 -10.17 -11.94
C GLU A 156 -8.22 -9.44 -10.99
N ILE A 157 -8.06 -8.13 -11.14
CA ILE A 157 -7.13 -7.34 -10.31
C ILE A 157 -7.85 -6.79 -9.08
N HIS A 158 -7.27 -7.04 -7.91
CA HIS A 158 -7.70 -6.43 -6.66
C HIS A 158 -7.18 -4.99 -6.56
N TRP A 159 -8.02 -4.11 -6.08
CA TRP A 159 -7.65 -2.71 -5.94
C TRP A 159 -8.28 -2.05 -4.72
N THR A 160 -7.56 -1.10 -4.19
CA THR A 160 -7.93 -0.28 -3.04
C THR A 160 -8.04 1.18 -3.49
N GLY A 161 -9.05 1.90 -3.06
CA GLY A 161 -9.20 3.32 -3.32
C GLY A 161 -8.82 4.16 -2.09
N LEU A 162 -7.94 5.14 -2.29
CA LEU A 162 -7.53 6.12 -1.30
C LEU A 162 -7.77 7.54 -1.82
N GLY A 163 -8.54 8.32 -1.10
CA GLY A 163 -8.63 9.77 -1.29
C GLY A 163 -7.87 10.52 -0.19
N ALA A 164 -6.99 11.44 -0.54
CA ALA A 164 -6.22 12.20 0.43
C ALA A 164 -7.06 13.31 1.10
N GLY A 165 -6.87 13.51 2.40
CA GLY A 165 -7.48 14.57 3.20
C GLY A 165 -9.02 14.52 3.16
N ARG A 166 -9.64 15.61 2.77
CA ARG A 166 -11.12 15.74 2.68
C ARG A 166 -11.78 14.78 1.69
N TYR A 167 -11.00 14.19 0.80
CA TYR A 167 -11.48 13.26 -0.22
C TYR A 167 -11.51 11.80 0.26
N ASN A 168 -11.00 11.50 1.49
CA ASN A 168 -10.93 10.13 1.97
C ASN A 168 -12.30 9.45 2.00
N PHE A 169 -13.27 10.03 2.68
CA PHE A 169 -14.61 9.46 2.74
C PHE A 169 -15.34 9.39 1.38
N PRO A 170 -15.37 10.45 0.54
CA PRO A 170 -15.97 10.38 -0.80
C PRO A 170 -15.39 9.30 -1.71
N ILE A 171 -14.05 9.19 -1.76
CA ILE A 171 -13.38 8.19 -2.59
C ILE A 171 -13.60 6.77 -2.02
N ALA A 172 -13.53 6.59 -0.69
CA ALA A 172 -13.85 5.31 -0.06
C ALA A 172 -15.28 4.86 -0.36
N SER A 173 -16.25 5.76 -0.27
CA SER A 173 -17.65 5.47 -0.61
C SER A 173 -17.80 4.99 -2.06
N LEU A 174 -17.15 5.68 -2.99
CA LEU A 174 -17.17 5.30 -4.39
C LEU A 174 -16.43 3.98 -4.64
N ALA A 175 -15.30 3.75 -3.96
CA ALA A 175 -14.54 2.50 -4.07
C ALA A 175 -15.37 1.30 -3.61
N ILE A 176 -16.07 1.41 -2.47
CA ILE A 176 -16.98 0.37 -1.98
C ILE A 176 -18.09 0.10 -3.01
N HIS A 177 -18.69 1.15 -3.56
CA HIS A 177 -19.76 1.03 -4.56
C HIS A 177 -19.28 0.32 -5.84
N LEU A 178 -18.06 0.62 -6.28
CA LEU A 178 -17.45 0.03 -7.49
C LEU A 178 -16.82 -1.36 -7.27
N GLY A 179 -16.89 -1.91 -6.07
CA GLY A 179 -16.38 -3.25 -5.77
C GLY A 179 -14.92 -3.31 -5.29
N GLY A 180 -14.27 -2.18 -5.09
CA GLY A 180 -12.90 -2.08 -4.57
C GLY A 180 -12.82 -2.16 -3.05
N HIS A 181 -11.60 -2.20 -2.53
CA HIS A 181 -11.27 -2.07 -1.12
C HIS A 181 -11.01 -0.60 -0.77
N VAL A 182 -10.85 -0.30 0.51
CA VAL A 182 -10.62 1.08 0.98
C VAL A 182 -9.46 1.15 1.95
N ARG A 183 -8.75 2.27 1.90
CA ARG A 183 -7.71 2.64 2.85
C ARG A 183 -8.09 3.93 3.56
N THR A 184 -7.87 3.98 4.88
CA THR A 184 -8.03 5.17 5.71
C THR A 184 -7.07 5.16 6.88
N GLY A 185 -6.75 6.34 7.40
CA GLY A 185 -5.89 6.49 8.57
C GLY A 185 -5.37 7.92 8.70
N PHE A 186 -4.66 8.20 9.79
CA PHE A 186 -4.12 9.54 10.09
C PHE A 186 -3.05 10.01 9.09
N GLU A 187 -2.43 9.10 8.37
CA GLU A 187 -1.56 9.46 7.26
C GLU A 187 -2.35 10.12 6.13
N ASP A 188 -3.55 9.62 5.88
CA ASP A 188 -4.37 9.98 4.73
C ASP A 188 -5.37 11.10 5.05
N THR A 189 -5.96 11.07 6.25
CA THR A 189 -6.90 12.09 6.73
C THR A 189 -6.90 12.18 8.25
N THR A 190 -7.02 13.41 8.78
CA THR A 190 -7.19 13.65 10.22
C THR A 190 -8.64 13.98 10.59
N TYR A 191 -9.57 13.96 9.63
CA TYR A 191 -10.96 14.34 9.85
C TYR A 191 -11.90 13.18 9.55
N ILE A 192 -12.84 12.95 10.47
CA ILE A 192 -13.95 12.00 10.26
C ILE A 192 -15.06 12.60 9.38
N ARG A 193 -15.20 13.92 9.40
CA ARG A 193 -16.05 14.73 8.53
C ARG A 193 -15.64 16.20 8.61
N LYS A 194 -16.18 17.03 7.71
CA LYS A 194 -15.85 18.47 7.65
C LYS A 194 -15.93 19.11 9.04
N GLY A 195 -14.84 19.70 9.50
CA GLY A 195 -14.72 20.41 10.77
C GLY A 195 -14.57 19.53 12.02
N ILE A 196 -14.67 18.20 11.91
CA ILE A 196 -14.56 17.29 13.06
C ILE A 196 -13.37 16.35 12.87
N LYS A 197 -12.35 16.53 13.71
CA LYS A 197 -11.17 15.64 13.72
C LYS A 197 -11.55 14.26 14.26
N ALA A 198 -10.93 13.25 13.69
CA ALA A 198 -10.97 11.90 14.22
C ALA A 198 -10.18 11.80 15.53
N LYS A 199 -10.64 10.97 16.44
CA LYS A 199 -10.00 10.74 17.75
C LYS A 199 -8.89 9.70 17.68
N SER A 200 -8.96 8.78 16.70
CA SER A 200 -8.02 7.68 16.52
C SER A 200 -8.12 7.09 15.11
N ASN A 201 -7.12 6.30 14.70
CA ASN A 201 -7.22 5.46 13.50
C ASN A 201 -8.39 4.48 13.59
N ALA A 202 -8.65 3.91 14.77
CA ALA A 202 -9.76 2.99 14.99
C ALA A 202 -11.11 3.63 14.64
N GLN A 203 -11.33 4.91 14.98
CA GLN A 203 -12.56 5.62 14.63
C GLN A 203 -12.71 5.80 13.11
N LEU A 204 -11.63 6.05 12.38
CA LEU A 204 -11.66 6.14 10.92
C LEU A 204 -11.98 4.77 10.30
N VAL A 205 -11.37 3.70 10.81
CA VAL A 205 -11.61 2.33 10.35
C VAL A 205 -13.06 1.90 10.64
N GLU A 206 -13.58 2.20 11.82
CA GLU A 206 -14.99 1.94 12.19
C GLU A 206 -15.95 2.65 11.23
N GLN A 207 -15.65 3.90 10.85
CA GLN A 207 -16.46 4.63 9.87
C GLN A 207 -16.51 3.91 8.52
N MET A 208 -15.38 3.35 8.05
CA MET A 208 -15.33 2.58 6.79
C MET A 208 -16.07 1.25 6.92
N ALA A 209 -15.96 0.57 8.07
CA ALA A 209 -16.70 -0.67 8.34
C ALA A 209 -18.20 -0.43 8.29
N ASN A 210 -18.69 0.61 8.96
CA ASN A 210 -20.11 0.99 8.92
C ASN A 210 -20.56 1.35 7.50
N LEU A 211 -19.71 1.99 6.72
CA LEU A 211 -20.01 2.29 5.32
C LEU A 211 -20.14 1.02 4.48
N CYS A 212 -19.28 0.04 4.69
CA CYS A 212 -19.37 -1.27 4.03
C CYS A 212 -20.70 -1.97 4.39
N GLU A 213 -21.13 -1.91 5.64
CA GLU A 213 -22.40 -2.46 6.09
C GLU A 213 -23.60 -1.79 5.39
N ILE A 214 -23.60 -0.44 5.29
CA ILE A 214 -24.64 0.32 4.57
C ILE A 214 -24.75 -0.12 3.10
N TYR A 215 -23.62 -0.44 2.46
CA TYR A 215 -23.60 -0.96 1.08
C TYR A 215 -23.86 -2.47 0.99
N GLY A 216 -24.09 -3.17 2.10
CA GLY A 216 -24.31 -4.62 2.13
C GLY A 216 -23.05 -5.42 1.73
N ARG A 217 -21.85 -4.83 1.88
CA ARG A 217 -20.56 -5.48 1.59
C ARG A 217 -19.95 -6.03 2.88
N PRO A 218 -19.85 -7.35 3.04
CA PRO A 218 -19.22 -7.94 4.22
C PRO A 218 -17.73 -7.60 4.29
N LEU A 219 -17.22 -7.42 5.50
CA LEU A 219 -15.78 -7.30 5.73
C LEU A 219 -15.11 -8.68 5.55
N ALA A 220 -13.97 -8.69 4.90
CA ALA A 220 -13.17 -9.90 4.78
C ALA A 220 -12.55 -10.29 6.14
N THR A 221 -12.55 -11.57 6.44
CA THR A 221 -11.72 -12.09 7.54
C THR A 221 -10.24 -12.00 7.16
N PRO A 222 -9.31 -12.05 8.14
CA PRO A 222 -7.87 -12.10 7.84
C PRO A 222 -7.50 -13.23 6.88
N GLN A 223 -8.11 -14.40 7.02
CA GLN A 223 -7.89 -15.54 6.13
C GLN A 223 -8.36 -15.25 4.69
N GLN A 224 -9.56 -14.69 4.51
CA GLN A 224 -10.06 -14.30 3.18
C GLN A 224 -9.20 -13.21 2.55
N ALA A 225 -8.74 -12.25 3.35
CA ALA A 225 -7.85 -11.19 2.86
C ALA A 225 -6.50 -11.77 2.40
N ARG A 226 -5.93 -12.74 3.14
CA ARG A 226 -4.70 -13.44 2.73
C ARG A 226 -4.87 -14.17 1.40
N GLU A 227 -5.99 -14.81 1.16
CA GLU A 227 -6.30 -15.48 -0.09
C GLU A 227 -6.42 -14.48 -1.25
N LEU A 228 -7.16 -13.40 -1.06
CA LEU A 228 -7.34 -12.34 -2.06
C LEU A 228 -6.01 -11.67 -2.44
N LEU A 229 -5.15 -11.40 -1.46
CA LEU A 229 -3.88 -10.72 -1.65
C LEU A 229 -2.73 -11.65 -2.10
N GLY A 230 -3.00 -12.96 -2.26
CA GLY A 230 -2.00 -13.92 -2.68
C GLY A 230 -0.98 -14.31 -1.60
N LEU A 231 -1.31 -14.13 -0.33
CA LEU A 231 -0.47 -14.41 0.82
C LEU A 231 -0.58 -15.85 1.34
N SER A 232 -1.21 -16.74 0.58
CA SER A 232 -1.29 -18.16 0.97
C SER A 232 0.07 -18.84 0.91
N SER A 233 0.30 -19.82 1.80
CA SER A 233 1.57 -20.56 1.88
C SER A 233 1.96 -21.25 0.58
N GLN A 234 1.00 -21.67 -0.25
CA GLN A 234 1.24 -22.22 -1.56
C GLN A 234 1.78 -21.20 -2.58
N ASN A 235 1.29 -19.97 -2.52
CA ASN A 235 1.76 -18.90 -3.41
C ASN A 235 3.15 -18.41 -3.00
N LEU A 236 3.42 -18.31 -1.71
CA LEU A 236 4.73 -17.88 -1.19
C LEU A 236 5.84 -18.91 -1.47
N SER A 237 5.56 -20.22 -1.42
CA SER A 237 6.52 -21.26 -1.79
C SER A 237 6.88 -21.22 -3.28
N ASN A 238 5.93 -20.91 -4.16
CA ASN A 238 6.17 -20.72 -5.58
C ASN A 238 6.98 -19.46 -5.90
N LEU A 239 6.96 -18.46 -5.03
CA LEU A 239 7.80 -17.27 -5.16
C LEU A 239 9.28 -17.60 -4.93
N ASN A 240 9.61 -18.44 -3.95
CA ASN A 240 10.98 -18.80 -3.61
C ASN A 240 11.65 -19.74 -4.64
N LEU A 241 10.88 -20.58 -5.33
CA LEU A 241 11.40 -21.52 -6.32
C LEU A 241 11.75 -20.87 -7.67
N ALA A 242 11.31 -19.63 -7.93
CA ALA A 242 11.53 -18.95 -9.20
C ALA A 242 12.82 -18.13 -9.26
N TYR A 243 13.57 -18.03 -8.15
CA TYR A 243 14.80 -17.24 -8.00
C TYR A 243 15.98 -18.04 -7.39
N ALA A 244 15.87 -19.36 -7.28
CA ALA A 244 16.94 -20.24 -6.86
C ALA A 244 17.82 -20.71 -8.04
#